data_11ba19f727e7e4b2aaeb6c185f2082fd
#
_entry.id   11ba19f727e7e4b2aaeb6c185f2082fd
#
_cell.length_a   1.000
_cell.length_b   1.000
_cell.length_c   1.000
_cell.angle_alpha   90.00
_cell.angle_beta   90.00
_cell.angle_gamma   90.00
#
_symmetry.space_group_name_H-M   'P 1'
#
loop_
_entity.id
_entity.type
_entity.pdbx_description
1 polymer ?
#
loop_
_entity_poly.entity_id
_entity_poly.type
_entity_poly.pdbx_seq_one_letter_code
_entity_poly.pdbx_strand_id
1 'polypeptide(L)'
;PRIAARVYPELSSEDQVLLYELALMHDLSEVVTGDMPSPIKRTLKQVFPPGESPIDTLEASICPDAHAREHEATESRPHIYFCVKLADILDAMVVIKQEGKGPVAQQIESERTRAFEALLEKALGTCPAGDWSRAHEVREAVMSLTHVQLDEI
;
A
#
# COMPACT_ATOMS: atom_id res chain seq x y z
N PRO A 1 2.36 -3.33 8.82
CA PRO A 1 1.86 -4.70 8.92
C PRO A 1 0.49 -4.82 9.61
N ARG A 2 0.29 -4.13 10.75
CA ARG A 2 -0.95 -4.23 11.55
C ARG A 2 -2.20 -3.82 10.76
N ILE A 3 -2.13 -2.71 10.01
CA ILE A 3 -3.24 -2.24 9.17
C ILE A 3 -3.53 -3.29 8.09
N ALA A 4 -2.51 -3.80 7.39
CA ALA A 4 -2.67 -4.77 6.34
C ALA A 4 -3.38 -6.06 6.81
N ALA A 5 -3.02 -6.58 7.98
CA ALA A 5 -3.66 -7.77 8.56
C ALA A 5 -5.13 -7.54 8.98
N ARG A 6 -5.54 -6.28 9.15
CA ARG A 6 -6.93 -5.94 9.47
C ARG A 6 -7.81 -5.74 8.24
N VAL A 7 -7.21 -5.37 7.12
CA VAL A 7 -7.93 -5.15 5.85
C VAL A 7 -8.55 -6.44 5.31
N TYR A 8 -7.90 -7.58 5.54
CA TYR A 8 -8.37 -8.88 5.09
C TYR A 8 -8.21 -9.93 6.20
N PRO A 9 -9.27 -10.26 6.93
CA PRO A 9 -9.16 -11.02 8.18
C PRO A 9 -8.95 -12.53 8.00
N GLU A 10 -9.30 -13.09 6.85
CA GLU A 10 -9.27 -14.55 6.61
C GLU A 10 -8.00 -15.01 5.89
N LEU A 11 -6.84 -14.57 6.37
CA LEU A 11 -5.57 -14.99 5.81
C LEU A 11 -5.11 -16.34 6.36
N SER A 12 -4.68 -17.25 5.49
CA SER A 12 -3.95 -18.43 5.91
C SER A 12 -2.63 -18.06 6.60
N SER A 13 -2.04 -18.98 7.35
CA SER A 13 -0.73 -18.71 7.99
C SER A 13 0.36 -18.38 6.98
N GLU A 14 0.33 -19.01 5.79
CA GLU A 14 1.26 -18.72 4.70
C GLU A 14 1.06 -17.31 4.13
N ASP A 15 -0.21 -16.92 3.93
CA ASP A 15 -0.55 -15.59 3.45
C ASP A 15 -0.17 -14.51 4.47
N GLN A 16 -0.32 -14.79 5.77
CA GLN A 16 0.14 -13.87 6.82
C GLN A 16 1.65 -13.65 6.78
N VAL A 17 2.43 -14.72 6.57
CA VAL A 17 3.89 -14.61 6.44
C VAL A 17 4.23 -13.74 5.22
N LEU A 18 3.66 -14.03 4.05
CA LEU A 18 3.90 -13.26 2.83
C LEU A 18 3.48 -11.79 3.00
N LEU A 19 2.34 -11.53 3.64
CA LEU A 19 1.87 -10.18 3.93
C LEU A 19 2.88 -9.41 4.80
N TYR A 20 3.40 -10.04 5.86
CA TYR A 20 4.38 -9.39 6.73
C TYR A 20 5.72 -9.18 6.02
N GLU A 21 6.18 -10.13 5.22
CA GLU A 21 7.39 -9.97 4.40
C GLU A 21 7.23 -8.77 3.46
N LEU A 22 6.16 -8.72 2.68
CA LEU A 22 5.88 -7.61 1.77
C LEU A 22 5.75 -6.26 2.49
N ALA A 23 5.02 -6.22 3.61
CA ALA A 23 4.83 -5.00 4.38
C ALA A 23 6.12 -4.48 5.06
N LEU A 24 7.11 -5.34 5.26
CA LEU A 24 8.43 -4.94 5.77
C LEU A 24 9.39 -4.54 4.65
N MET A 25 9.20 -5.09 3.46
CA MET A 25 10.16 -4.96 2.35
C MET A 25 9.75 -3.91 1.31
N HIS A 26 8.49 -3.46 1.30
CA HIS A 26 7.95 -2.62 0.21
C HIS A 26 8.68 -1.30 0.00
N ASP A 27 9.28 -0.73 1.06
CA ASP A 27 10.05 0.52 1.01
C ASP A 27 11.57 0.29 1.14
N LEU A 28 12.02 -0.97 1.14
CA LEU A 28 13.43 -1.28 1.38
C LEU A 28 14.36 -0.66 0.33
N SER A 29 13.92 -0.55 -0.92
CA SER A 29 14.66 0.13 -1.98
C SER A 29 14.81 1.64 -1.71
N GLU A 30 13.87 2.26 -1.02
CA GLU A 30 13.90 3.69 -0.71
C GLU A 30 15.00 4.06 0.32
N VAL A 31 15.47 3.09 1.10
CA VAL A 31 16.65 3.28 1.97
C VAL A 31 17.89 3.65 1.16
N VAL A 32 17.99 3.19 -0.07
CA VAL A 32 19.12 3.46 -0.97
C VAL A 32 18.82 4.60 -1.94
N THR A 33 17.63 4.63 -2.50
CA THR A 33 17.23 5.62 -3.53
C THR A 33 16.72 6.94 -2.96
N GLY A 34 16.33 6.94 -1.68
CA GLY A 34 15.47 7.97 -1.11
C GLY A 34 14.02 7.82 -1.59
N ASP A 35 13.11 8.44 -0.86
CA ASP A 35 11.69 8.47 -1.26
C ASP A 35 11.51 9.29 -2.54
N MET A 36 11.12 8.62 -3.60
CA MET A 36 10.83 9.26 -4.89
C MET A 36 9.36 9.65 -4.96
N PRO A 37 9.05 10.94 -5.22
CA PRO A 37 7.67 11.40 -5.31
C PRO A 37 6.83 10.58 -6.29
N SER A 38 5.65 10.13 -5.86
CA SER A 38 4.74 9.27 -6.63
C SER A 38 4.43 9.79 -8.05
N PRO A 39 4.30 11.12 -8.32
CA PRO A 39 4.14 11.62 -9.69
C PRO A 39 5.32 11.28 -10.60
N ILE A 40 6.55 11.33 -10.08
CA ILE A 40 7.76 11.01 -10.84
C ILE A 40 7.82 9.50 -11.12
N LYS A 41 7.61 8.67 -10.09
CA LYS A 41 7.52 7.21 -10.25
C LYS A 41 6.49 6.83 -11.33
N ARG A 42 5.30 7.45 -11.28
CA ARG A 42 4.23 7.20 -12.24
C ARG A 42 4.61 7.60 -13.68
N THR A 43 5.20 8.77 -13.86
CA THR A 43 5.62 9.24 -15.18
C THR A 43 6.67 8.31 -15.76
N LEU A 44 7.67 7.89 -14.99
CA LEU A 44 8.70 6.97 -15.44
C LEU A 44 8.10 5.60 -15.83
N LYS A 45 7.20 5.05 -15.01
CA LYS A 45 6.50 3.78 -15.32
C LYS A 45 5.58 3.86 -16.55
N GLN A 46 5.09 5.06 -16.91
CA GLN A 46 4.26 5.25 -18.13
C GLN A 46 5.08 5.39 -19.41
N VAL A 47 6.31 5.89 -19.31
CA VAL A 47 7.20 6.10 -20.48
C VAL A 47 7.87 4.81 -20.94
N PHE A 48 8.04 3.84 -20.03
CA PHE A 48 8.68 2.55 -20.30
C PHE A 48 7.67 1.41 -20.32
N PRO A 49 7.93 0.30 -21.05
CA PRO A 49 7.14 -0.91 -20.93
C PRO A 49 7.07 -1.42 -19.47
N PRO A 50 6.00 -2.15 -19.11
CA PRO A 50 5.90 -2.74 -17.77
C PRO A 50 7.13 -3.61 -17.43
N GLY A 51 7.72 -3.38 -16.28
CA GLY A 51 8.94 -4.07 -15.81
C GLY A 51 10.26 -3.58 -16.39
N GLU A 52 10.23 -2.65 -17.37
CA GLU A 52 11.44 -2.10 -18.01
C GLU A 52 11.75 -0.68 -17.55
N SER A 53 11.00 -0.12 -16.61
CA SER A 53 11.30 1.22 -16.12
C SER A 53 12.65 1.23 -15.37
N PRO A 54 13.42 2.32 -15.45
CA PRO A 54 14.65 2.43 -14.67
C PRO A 54 14.45 2.25 -13.17
N ILE A 55 13.27 2.57 -12.66
CA ILE A 55 12.91 2.34 -11.24
C ILE A 55 12.76 0.84 -10.97
N ASP A 56 12.00 0.11 -11.78
CA ASP A 56 11.80 -1.33 -11.60
C ASP A 56 13.14 -2.07 -11.67
N THR A 57 14.00 -1.67 -12.61
CA THR A 57 15.37 -2.21 -12.74
C THR A 57 16.22 -1.91 -11.51
N LEU A 58 16.14 -0.69 -10.99
CA LEU A 58 16.89 -0.28 -9.81
C LEU A 58 16.38 -0.99 -8.55
N GLU A 59 15.07 -1.02 -8.33
CA GLU A 59 14.43 -1.73 -7.21
C GLU A 59 14.80 -3.21 -7.22
N ALA A 60 14.74 -3.87 -8.38
CA ALA A 60 15.15 -5.26 -8.54
C ALA A 60 16.65 -5.49 -8.28
N SER A 61 17.52 -4.54 -8.60
CA SER A 61 18.95 -4.64 -8.35
C SER A 61 19.34 -4.42 -6.89
N ILE A 62 18.60 -3.57 -6.17
CA ILE A 62 18.87 -3.26 -4.76
C ILE A 62 18.31 -4.34 -3.85
N CYS A 63 17.09 -4.79 -4.12
CA CYS A 63 16.35 -5.73 -3.28
C CYS A 63 15.70 -6.83 -4.14
N PRO A 64 16.48 -7.73 -4.77
CA PRO A 64 15.96 -8.75 -5.69
C PRO A 64 14.92 -9.66 -5.02
N ASP A 65 15.11 -10.02 -3.75
CA ASP A 65 14.16 -10.86 -3.02
C ASP A 65 12.84 -10.14 -2.78
N ALA A 66 12.87 -8.86 -2.40
CA ALA A 66 11.66 -8.06 -2.22
C ALA A 66 10.88 -7.91 -3.53
N HIS A 67 11.58 -7.63 -4.63
CA HIS A 67 11.00 -7.53 -5.96
C HIS A 67 10.38 -8.85 -6.41
N ALA A 68 11.05 -9.99 -6.21
CA ALA A 68 10.53 -11.31 -6.52
C ALA A 68 9.28 -11.66 -5.70
N ARG A 69 9.26 -11.31 -4.41
CA ARG A 69 8.10 -11.52 -3.53
C ARG A 69 6.91 -10.64 -3.94
N GLU A 70 7.12 -9.39 -4.30
CA GLU A 70 6.05 -8.52 -4.80
C GLU A 70 5.47 -9.05 -6.11
N HIS A 71 6.32 -9.55 -7.01
CA HIS A 71 5.90 -10.18 -8.26
C HIS A 71 5.08 -11.46 -8.00
N GLU A 72 5.56 -12.34 -7.12
CA GLU A 72 4.83 -13.54 -6.69
C GLU A 72 3.44 -13.19 -6.14
N ALA A 73 3.38 -12.19 -5.25
CA ALA A 73 2.11 -11.75 -4.68
C ALA A 73 1.17 -11.20 -5.75
N THR A 74 1.68 -10.38 -6.69
CA THR A 74 0.87 -9.78 -7.74
C THR A 74 0.24 -10.83 -8.65
N GLU A 75 0.98 -11.89 -9.01
CA GLU A 75 0.52 -12.91 -9.95
C GLU A 75 -0.28 -14.04 -9.28
N SER A 76 0.21 -14.53 -8.16
CA SER A 76 -0.31 -15.77 -7.55
C SER A 76 -1.21 -15.52 -6.35
N ARG A 77 -1.05 -14.39 -5.65
CA ARG A 77 -1.77 -14.03 -4.41
C ARG A 77 -2.17 -12.55 -4.41
N PRO A 78 -2.94 -12.10 -5.42
CA PRO A 78 -3.24 -10.67 -5.60
C PRO A 78 -3.97 -10.04 -4.40
N HIS A 79 -4.73 -10.81 -3.61
CA HIS A 79 -5.34 -10.32 -2.38
C HIS A 79 -4.31 -9.82 -1.37
N ILE A 80 -3.15 -10.50 -1.23
CA ILE A 80 -2.07 -10.06 -0.34
C ILE A 80 -1.44 -8.76 -0.85
N TYR A 81 -1.16 -8.69 -2.15
CA TYR A 81 -0.67 -7.48 -2.78
C TYR A 81 -1.59 -6.27 -2.51
N PHE A 82 -2.91 -6.44 -2.72
CA PHE A 82 -3.87 -5.38 -2.45
C PHE A 82 -3.94 -5.00 -0.96
N CYS A 83 -3.84 -5.97 -0.04
CA CYS A 83 -3.79 -5.67 1.40
C CYS A 83 -2.62 -4.76 1.77
N VAL A 84 -1.43 -5.04 1.24
CA VAL A 84 -0.25 -4.21 1.49
C VAL A 84 -0.41 -2.82 0.91
N LYS A 85 -0.84 -2.70 -0.35
CA LYS A 85 -1.02 -1.40 -1.02
C LYS A 85 -2.15 -0.55 -0.41
N LEU A 86 -3.25 -1.17 0.03
CA LEU A 86 -4.31 -0.46 0.77
C LEU A 86 -3.81 0.03 2.13
N ALA A 87 -3.03 -0.81 2.83
CA ALA A 87 -2.44 -0.44 4.11
C ALA A 87 -1.43 0.70 4.00
N ASP A 88 -0.61 0.74 2.95
CA ASP A 88 0.32 1.83 2.66
C ASP A 88 -0.42 3.17 2.48
N ILE A 89 -1.53 3.17 1.72
CA ILE A 89 -2.37 4.36 1.58
C ILE A 89 -2.93 4.80 2.94
N LEU A 90 -3.43 3.86 3.75
CA LEU A 90 -4.00 4.17 5.07
C LEU A 90 -2.93 4.67 6.05
N ASP A 91 -1.71 4.13 6.01
CA ASP A 91 -0.60 4.60 6.83
C ASP A 91 -0.23 6.05 6.51
N ALA A 92 -0.14 6.38 5.22
CA ALA A 92 0.05 7.76 4.78
C ALA A 92 -1.09 8.69 5.23
N MET A 93 -2.34 8.21 5.26
CA MET A 93 -3.48 8.97 5.77
C MET A 93 -3.38 9.21 7.29
N VAL A 94 -2.90 8.23 8.06
CA VAL A 94 -2.63 8.39 9.49
C VAL A 94 -1.61 9.52 9.72
N VAL A 95 -0.49 9.50 9.00
CA VAL A 95 0.54 10.56 9.11
C VAL A 95 -0.03 11.94 8.75
N ILE A 96 -0.84 12.02 7.69
CA ILE A 96 -1.48 13.28 7.31
C ILE A 96 -2.45 13.78 8.37
N LYS A 97 -3.20 12.89 9.00
CA LYS A 97 -4.11 13.21 10.10
C LYS A 97 -3.37 13.71 11.34
N GLN A 98 -2.20 13.13 11.63
CA GLN A 98 -1.39 13.51 12.78
C GLN A 98 -0.65 14.85 12.59
N GLU A 99 0.04 14.98 11.45
CA GLU A 99 1.03 16.02 11.23
C GLU A 99 0.59 17.06 10.20
N GLY A 100 -0.40 16.71 9.36
CA GLY A 100 -0.81 17.52 8.22
C GLY A 100 -1.57 18.77 8.64
N LYS A 101 -1.17 19.93 8.10
CA LYS A 101 -1.83 21.21 8.33
C LYS A 101 -2.03 21.97 7.03
N GLY A 102 -3.18 22.67 6.95
CA GLY A 102 -3.46 23.57 5.85
C GLY A 102 -3.93 22.91 4.55
N PRO A 103 -4.07 23.71 3.46
CA PRO A 103 -4.70 23.28 2.22
C PRO A 103 -3.98 22.13 1.51
N VAL A 104 -2.65 22.07 1.63
CA VAL A 104 -1.85 20.98 1.01
C VAL A 104 -2.15 19.63 1.65
N ALA A 105 -2.24 19.58 2.98
CA ALA A 105 -2.60 18.35 3.69
C ALA A 105 -4.02 17.88 3.30
N GLN A 106 -4.97 18.79 3.20
CA GLN A 106 -6.34 18.49 2.75
C GLN A 106 -6.38 17.96 1.31
N GLN A 107 -5.56 18.52 0.43
CA GLN A 107 -5.44 18.03 -0.95
C GLN A 107 -4.88 16.61 -0.96
N ILE A 108 -3.78 16.34 -0.24
CA ILE A 108 -3.16 15.01 -0.18
C ILE A 108 -4.14 13.99 0.43
N GLU A 109 -4.84 14.35 1.50
CA GLU A 109 -5.89 13.50 2.10
C GLU A 109 -6.97 13.13 1.07
N SER A 110 -7.45 14.10 0.30
CA SER A 110 -8.42 13.87 -0.77
C SER A 110 -7.89 12.96 -1.88
N GLU A 111 -6.64 13.14 -2.27
CA GLU A 111 -5.98 12.29 -3.27
C GLU A 111 -5.79 10.86 -2.78
N ARG A 112 -5.37 10.68 -1.52
CA ARG A 112 -5.22 9.35 -0.90
C ARG A 112 -6.54 8.64 -0.73
N THR A 113 -7.60 9.35 -0.36
CA THR A 113 -8.96 8.81 -0.29
C THR A 113 -9.40 8.26 -1.65
N ARG A 114 -9.23 9.02 -2.74
CA ARG A 114 -9.57 8.55 -4.10
C ARG A 114 -8.70 7.38 -4.52
N ALA A 115 -7.41 7.40 -4.17
CA ALA A 115 -6.51 6.29 -4.48
C ALA A 115 -6.93 5.00 -3.76
N PHE A 116 -7.35 5.11 -2.49
CA PHE A 116 -7.88 3.97 -1.73
C PHE A 116 -9.12 3.38 -2.39
N GLU A 117 -10.13 4.19 -2.74
CA GLU A 117 -11.37 3.73 -3.38
C GLU A 117 -11.08 3.05 -4.73
N ALA A 118 -10.26 3.67 -5.56
CA ALA A 118 -9.89 3.10 -6.86
C ALA A 118 -9.14 1.76 -6.73
N LEU A 119 -8.27 1.65 -5.72
CA LEU A 119 -7.52 0.42 -5.47
C LEU A 119 -8.40 -0.68 -4.90
N LEU A 120 -9.34 -0.33 -4.01
CA LEU A 120 -10.31 -1.27 -3.47
C LEU A 120 -11.28 -1.79 -4.54
N GLU A 121 -11.75 -0.92 -5.45
CA GLU A 121 -12.55 -1.33 -6.60
C GLU A 121 -11.78 -2.33 -7.48
N LYS A 122 -10.50 -2.07 -7.72
CA LYS A 122 -9.62 -3.00 -8.45
C LYS A 122 -9.45 -4.33 -7.71
N ALA A 123 -9.28 -4.30 -6.39
CA ALA A 123 -9.18 -5.51 -5.56
C ALA A 123 -10.46 -6.36 -5.64
N LEU A 124 -11.63 -5.73 -5.53
CA LEU A 124 -12.94 -6.39 -5.70
C LEU A 124 -13.08 -7.02 -7.08
N GLY A 125 -12.65 -6.35 -8.14
CA GLY A 125 -12.68 -6.87 -9.51
C GLY A 125 -11.70 -8.03 -9.75
N THR A 126 -10.56 -8.02 -9.08
CA THR A 126 -9.49 -9.03 -9.26
C THR A 126 -9.69 -10.24 -8.33
N CYS A 127 -10.20 -10.01 -7.12
CA CYS A 127 -10.39 -11.03 -6.08
C CYS A 127 -11.84 -10.99 -5.59
N PRO A 128 -12.84 -11.34 -6.44
CA PRO A 128 -14.26 -11.17 -6.10
C PRO A 128 -14.75 -12.13 -5.00
N ALA A 129 -14.02 -13.22 -4.75
CA ALA A 129 -14.34 -14.15 -3.67
C ALA A 129 -13.83 -13.70 -2.29
N GLY A 130 -13.05 -12.61 -2.25
CA GLY A 130 -12.47 -12.10 -1.03
C GLY A 130 -13.45 -11.24 -0.21
N ASP A 131 -13.37 -11.33 1.10
CA ASP A 131 -14.11 -10.42 1.99
C ASP A 131 -13.33 -9.12 2.20
N TRP A 132 -13.73 -8.07 1.48
CA TRP A 132 -13.16 -6.73 1.56
C TRP A 132 -13.98 -5.78 2.45
N SER A 133 -14.99 -6.27 3.15
CA SER A 133 -15.84 -5.42 4.03
C SER A 133 -15.02 -4.71 5.10
N ARG A 134 -14.02 -5.38 5.65
CA ARG A 134 -13.09 -4.83 6.64
C ARG A 134 -12.23 -3.68 6.12
N ALA A 135 -11.95 -3.61 4.84
CA ALA A 135 -11.17 -2.51 4.26
C ALA A 135 -11.86 -1.16 4.48
N HIS A 136 -13.17 -1.10 4.29
CA HIS A 136 -13.96 0.11 4.59
C HIS A 136 -14.00 0.43 6.08
N GLU A 137 -14.19 -0.57 6.94
CA GLU A 137 -14.21 -0.37 8.40
C GLU A 137 -12.87 0.19 8.90
N VAL A 138 -11.75 -0.36 8.43
CA VAL A 138 -10.41 0.11 8.79
C VAL A 138 -10.17 1.53 8.28
N ARG A 139 -10.60 1.84 7.04
CA ARG A 139 -10.55 3.19 6.50
C ARG A 139 -11.34 4.18 7.36
N GLU A 140 -12.58 3.87 7.71
CA GLU A 140 -13.42 4.74 8.55
C GLU A 140 -12.79 4.93 9.94
N ALA A 141 -12.20 3.88 10.52
CA ALA A 141 -11.46 3.98 11.76
C ALA A 141 -10.28 4.96 11.63
N VAL A 142 -9.46 4.83 10.57
CA VAL A 142 -8.36 5.77 10.30
C VAL A 142 -8.87 7.20 10.08
N MET A 143 -9.96 7.38 9.33
CA MET A 143 -10.54 8.71 9.07
C MET A 143 -11.13 9.37 10.32
N SER A 144 -11.61 8.60 11.28
CA SER A 144 -12.18 9.08 12.54
C SER A 144 -11.14 9.40 13.61
N LEU A 145 -9.87 9.04 13.41
CA LEU A 145 -8.81 9.25 14.41
C LEU A 145 -8.61 10.73 14.69
N THR A 146 -8.69 11.07 15.97
CA THR A 146 -8.20 12.34 16.52
C THR A 146 -6.78 12.15 17.03
N HIS A 147 -6.01 13.23 17.12
CA HIS A 147 -4.57 13.23 17.49
C HIS A 147 -4.17 12.39 18.74
N VAL A 148 -5.13 11.94 19.53
CA VAL A 148 -4.90 11.26 20.84
C VAL A 148 -5.07 9.73 20.76
N GLN A 149 -5.65 9.18 19.69
CA GLN A 149 -6.08 7.77 19.65
C GLN A 149 -5.18 6.81 18.85
N LEU A 150 -4.03 7.28 18.42
CA LEU A 150 -3.18 6.53 17.49
C LEU A 150 -2.30 5.46 18.15
N ASP A 151 -2.15 5.51 19.46
CA ASP A 151 -1.39 4.50 20.23
C ASP A 151 -2.17 3.18 20.39
N GLU A 152 -3.46 3.14 20.02
CA GLU A 152 -4.33 1.97 20.18
C GLU A 152 -4.54 1.15 18.88
N ILE A 153 -3.97 1.58 17.76
CA ILE A 153 -4.02 0.85 16.49
C ILE A 153 -2.72 0.06 16.30
#